data_735dd9ba575064ab21e7243bb67fb3dd
#
_entry.id   735dd9ba575064ab21e7243bb67fb3dd
#
_cell.length_a   1.000
_cell.length_b   1.000
_cell.length_c   1.000
_cell.angle_alpha   90.00
_cell.angle_beta   90.00
_cell.angle_gamma   90.00
#
_symmetry.space_group_name_H-M   'P 1'
#
loop_
_entity.id
_entity.type
_entity.pdbx_description
1 polymer ?
#
loop_
_entity_poly.entity_id
_entity_poly.type
_entity_poly.pdbx_seq_one_letter_code
_entity_poly.pdbx_strand_id
1 'polypeptide(L)'
;MVNLKYAMVQSINTKALLTLASVIRRPYLAAPHLHVPTISDVNYQSMKDHCGIKAIMFDKDNTLTAPYATEIHEKAALGLQNAIDVFGLDNVAILSNSAGTKDDEDYEDAIQIESELGINVIRHNDKKPGGLKEVLQHFEDNGVDNPSELCMVGDRLLTDIVFGNLYGMLTVHCLPLCSGSENISDNKVAKFVRTVENKYMFRSLPGKWTRARTIPHAVWEGEDKCPLIVHIDSDNELWKNNDEREEEDDNNQTQLASGQS
;
A
#
# COMPACT_ATOMS: atom_id res chain seq x y z
N MET A 1 19.08 -23.24 22.91
CA MET A 1 19.91 -22.54 21.89
C MET A 1 18.95 -21.92 20.92
N VAL A 2 18.69 -20.62 21.08
CA VAL A 2 17.78 -19.86 20.21
C VAL A 2 18.53 -19.59 18.89
N ASN A 3 17.92 -20.02 17.80
CA ASN A 3 18.51 -19.91 16.47
C ASN A 3 18.52 -18.43 16.03
N LEU A 4 19.68 -17.79 16.10
CA LEU A 4 19.93 -16.38 15.77
C LEU A 4 20.14 -16.18 14.25
N LYS A 5 19.29 -16.78 13.40
CA LYS A 5 19.45 -16.75 11.93
C LYS A 5 18.47 -15.87 11.16
N TYR A 6 17.59 -15.16 11.81
CA TYR A 6 16.63 -14.27 11.13
C TYR A 6 16.84 -12.79 11.46
N ALA A 7 18.08 -12.31 11.37
CA ALA A 7 18.27 -10.89 11.11
C ALA A 7 18.35 -10.73 9.58
N MET A 8 17.22 -10.75 8.91
CA MET A 8 17.17 -10.31 7.52
C MET A 8 17.65 -8.87 7.45
N VAL A 9 18.85 -8.69 6.93
CA VAL A 9 19.32 -7.37 6.49
C VAL A 9 18.46 -7.01 5.30
N GLN A 10 17.33 -6.33 5.54
CA GLN A 10 16.60 -5.72 4.45
C GLN A 10 17.58 -4.79 3.73
N SER A 11 17.98 -5.18 2.53
CA SER A 11 18.80 -4.35 1.68
C SER A 11 18.09 -3.02 1.50
N ILE A 12 18.80 -1.92 1.77
CA ILE A 12 18.25 -0.55 1.58
C ILE A 12 17.74 -0.49 0.15
N ASN A 13 16.46 -0.22 -0.03
CA ASN A 13 15.87 -0.07 -1.35
C ASN A 13 16.45 1.19 -2.01
N THR A 14 17.59 1.05 -2.67
CA THR A 14 18.28 2.16 -3.37
C THR A 14 17.41 2.76 -4.47
N LYS A 15 16.50 1.97 -5.07
CA LYS A 15 15.52 2.45 -6.03
C LYS A 15 14.49 3.37 -5.38
N ALA A 16 14.01 3.05 -4.17
CA ALA A 16 13.12 3.94 -3.42
C ALA A 16 13.80 5.28 -3.08
N LEU A 17 15.10 5.26 -2.78
CA LEU A 17 15.86 6.48 -2.51
C LEU A 17 16.05 7.35 -3.77
N LEU A 18 16.33 6.74 -4.92
CA LEU A 18 16.39 7.42 -6.22
C LEU A 18 15.01 7.93 -6.64
N THR A 19 13.98 7.19 -6.30
CA THR A 19 12.59 7.57 -6.54
C THR A 19 12.21 8.78 -5.71
N LEU A 20 12.68 8.91 -4.47
CA LEU A 20 12.47 10.10 -3.64
C LEU A 20 12.94 11.37 -4.36
N ALA A 21 14.11 11.35 -4.99
CA ALA A 21 14.60 12.49 -5.77
C ALA A 21 13.70 12.80 -6.99
N SER A 22 13.10 11.77 -7.58
CA SER A 22 12.13 11.92 -8.68
C SER A 22 10.81 12.48 -8.18
N VAL A 23 10.33 12.04 -7.03
CA VAL A 23 9.11 12.54 -6.39
C VAL A 23 9.27 14.00 -5.95
N ILE A 24 10.43 14.40 -5.44
CA ILE A 24 10.71 15.82 -5.12
C ILE A 24 10.53 16.70 -6.37
N ARG A 25 10.92 16.22 -7.55
CA ARG A 25 10.75 16.94 -8.81
C ARG A 25 9.35 16.81 -9.42
N ARG A 26 8.68 15.69 -9.14
CA ARG A 26 7.37 15.31 -9.69
C ARG A 26 6.43 14.83 -8.57
N PRO A 27 5.98 15.73 -7.67
CA PRO A 27 5.22 15.37 -6.48
C PRO A 27 3.92 14.62 -6.79
N TYR A 28 3.34 14.84 -7.95
CA TYR A 28 2.16 14.13 -8.41
C TYR A 28 2.35 12.60 -8.51
N LEU A 29 3.59 12.10 -8.62
CA LEU A 29 3.86 10.67 -8.62
C LEU A 29 3.49 9.98 -7.30
N ALA A 30 3.51 10.71 -6.19
CA ALA A 30 3.12 10.18 -4.89
C ALA A 30 1.68 10.56 -4.49
N ALA A 31 0.92 11.21 -5.38
CA ALA A 31 -0.48 11.55 -5.14
C ALA A 31 -1.37 10.38 -5.57
N PRO A 32 -2.03 9.66 -4.64
CA PRO A 32 -2.92 8.55 -5.00
C PRO A 32 -4.18 9.07 -5.69
N HIS A 33 -4.82 8.23 -6.50
CA HIS A 33 -6.13 8.50 -7.07
C HIS A 33 -7.20 8.49 -5.98
N LEU A 34 -7.11 7.53 -5.05
CA LEU A 34 -7.99 7.36 -3.90
C LEU A 34 -7.18 7.27 -2.62
N HIS A 35 -7.74 7.81 -1.55
CA HIS A 35 -7.23 7.64 -0.19
C HIS A 35 -8.36 7.14 0.70
N VAL A 36 -8.18 6.00 1.32
CA VAL A 36 -9.18 5.30 2.13
C VAL A 36 -8.58 4.85 3.48
N PRO A 37 -9.39 4.69 4.52
CA PRO A 37 -8.93 4.11 5.77
C PRO A 37 -8.37 2.70 5.60
N THR A 38 -9.17 1.86 4.96
CA THR A 38 -8.85 0.45 4.72
C THR A 38 -9.29 0.03 3.33
N ILE A 39 -8.84 -1.10 2.87
CA ILE A 39 -9.28 -1.69 1.60
C ILE A 39 -10.76 -2.07 1.60
N SER A 40 -11.40 -2.15 2.78
CA SER A 40 -12.85 -2.42 2.92
C SER A 40 -13.72 -1.23 2.53
N ASP A 41 -13.12 -0.03 2.44
CA ASP A 41 -13.83 1.19 2.06
C ASP A 41 -13.85 1.43 0.55
N VAL A 42 -13.35 0.48 -0.25
CA VAL A 42 -13.28 0.57 -1.72
C VAL A 42 -14.48 -0.09 -2.38
N ASN A 43 -15.10 0.60 -3.33
CA ASN A 43 -16.17 0.06 -4.16
C ASN A 43 -15.58 -0.68 -5.38
N TYR A 44 -15.23 -1.93 -5.20
CA TYR A 44 -14.63 -2.78 -6.25
C TYR A 44 -15.55 -3.00 -7.44
N GLN A 45 -16.88 -3.07 -7.22
CA GLN A 45 -17.82 -3.25 -8.32
C GLN A 45 -17.82 -2.03 -9.25
N SER A 46 -17.91 -0.81 -8.69
CA SER A 46 -17.77 0.42 -9.49
C SER A 46 -16.43 0.52 -10.20
N MET A 47 -15.35 0.06 -9.56
CA MET A 47 -14.00 0.04 -10.14
C MET A 47 -13.96 -0.84 -11.40
N LYS A 48 -14.57 -2.03 -11.35
CA LYS A 48 -14.68 -2.93 -12.50
C LYS A 48 -15.58 -2.38 -13.60
N ASP A 49 -16.77 -1.91 -13.23
CA ASP A 49 -17.82 -1.56 -14.20
C ASP A 49 -17.53 -0.23 -14.91
N HIS A 50 -16.88 0.72 -14.24
CA HIS A 50 -16.76 2.09 -14.72
C HIS A 50 -15.34 2.57 -14.95
N CYS A 51 -14.32 1.89 -14.40
CA CYS A 51 -12.92 2.33 -14.53
C CYS A 51 -12.09 1.46 -15.46
N GLY A 52 -12.67 0.38 -16.01
CA GLY A 52 -11.98 -0.54 -16.91
C GLY A 52 -10.90 -1.36 -16.21
N ILE A 53 -10.93 -1.48 -14.88
CA ILE A 53 -9.97 -2.28 -14.13
C ILE A 53 -10.31 -3.76 -14.31
N LYS A 54 -9.30 -4.55 -14.62
CA LYS A 54 -9.40 -6.00 -14.82
C LYS A 54 -8.75 -6.80 -13.69
N ALA A 55 -7.69 -6.26 -13.06
CA ALA A 55 -7.01 -6.94 -11.97
C ALA A 55 -6.50 -5.97 -10.89
N ILE A 56 -6.34 -6.49 -9.68
CA ILE A 56 -5.91 -5.72 -8.50
C ILE A 56 -4.68 -6.35 -7.88
N MET A 57 -3.73 -5.51 -7.53
CA MET A 57 -2.56 -5.88 -6.74
C MET A 57 -2.62 -5.18 -5.38
N PHE A 58 -2.42 -5.97 -4.34
CA PHE A 58 -2.29 -5.48 -2.97
C PHE A 58 -0.84 -5.56 -2.50
N ASP A 59 -0.37 -4.53 -1.79
CA ASP A 59 0.76 -4.75 -0.89
C ASP A 59 0.33 -5.67 0.26
N LYS A 60 1.28 -6.35 0.90
CA LYS A 60 0.97 -7.30 1.97
C LYS A 60 0.94 -6.62 3.33
N ASP A 61 2.10 -6.13 3.76
CA ASP A 61 2.31 -5.65 5.12
C ASP A 61 1.61 -4.30 5.36
N ASN A 62 0.78 -4.21 6.40
CA ASN A 62 -0.07 -3.06 6.71
C ASN A 62 -1.19 -2.73 5.70
N THR A 63 -1.36 -3.56 4.67
CA THR A 63 -2.47 -3.45 3.70
C THR A 63 -3.44 -4.61 3.83
N LEU A 64 -2.94 -5.84 3.81
CA LEU A 64 -3.72 -7.08 4.02
C LEU A 64 -3.48 -7.69 5.39
N THR A 65 -2.26 -7.64 5.90
CA THR A 65 -1.84 -8.26 7.15
C THR A 65 -1.17 -7.23 8.05
N ALA A 66 -1.07 -7.52 9.35
CA ALA A 66 -0.09 -6.85 10.19
C ALA A 66 1.34 -7.13 9.65
N PRO A 67 2.34 -6.28 9.92
CA PRO A 67 3.70 -6.52 9.48
C PRO A 67 4.20 -7.89 9.90
N TYR A 68 4.74 -8.65 8.94
CA TYR A 68 5.26 -10.02 9.12
C TYR A 68 4.22 -11.06 9.60
N ALA A 69 2.94 -10.70 9.68
CA ALA A 69 1.88 -11.65 9.98
C ALA A 69 1.53 -12.50 8.75
N THR A 70 0.97 -13.67 9.04
CA THR A 70 0.58 -14.69 8.07
C THR A 70 -0.94 -14.83 7.95
N GLU A 71 -1.68 -13.97 8.65
CA GLU A 71 -3.14 -13.96 8.68
C GLU A 71 -3.66 -12.62 8.16
N ILE A 72 -4.80 -12.67 7.46
CA ILE A 72 -5.49 -11.46 7.00
C ILE A 72 -5.99 -10.69 8.23
N HIS A 73 -5.68 -9.41 8.28
CA HIS A 73 -6.13 -8.53 9.35
C HIS A 73 -7.65 -8.31 9.26
N GLU A 74 -8.34 -8.29 10.40
CA GLU A 74 -9.81 -8.16 10.47
C GLU A 74 -10.37 -6.97 9.68
N LYS A 75 -9.68 -5.81 9.70
CA LYS A 75 -10.06 -4.61 8.95
C LYS A 75 -9.93 -4.77 7.44
N ALA A 76 -9.11 -5.69 6.97
CA ALA A 76 -8.87 -5.94 5.55
C ALA A 76 -9.72 -7.09 4.99
N ALA A 77 -10.19 -7.99 5.84
CA ALA A 77 -10.83 -9.25 5.43
C ALA A 77 -12.04 -9.03 4.51
N LEU A 78 -12.94 -8.10 4.86
CA LEU A 78 -14.11 -7.80 4.04
C LEU A 78 -13.73 -7.21 2.69
N GLY A 79 -12.77 -6.27 2.67
CA GLY A 79 -12.32 -5.65 1.43
C GLY A 79 -11.65 -6.63 0.48
N LEU A 80 -10.82 -7.52 1.02
CA LEU A 80 -10.20 -8.58 0.23
C LEU A 80 -11.23 -9.54 -0.36
N GLN A 81 -12.21 -9.98 0.45
CA GLN A 81 -13.28 -10.85 -0.02
C GLN A 81 -14.08 -10.18 -1.15
N ASN A 82 -14.46 -8.90 -0.96
CA ASN A 82 -15.17 -8.13 -1.99
C ASN A 82 -14.35 -8.00 -3.29
N ALA A 83 -13.04 -7.79 -3.19
CA ALA A 83 -12.17 -7.74 -4.36
C ALA A 83 -12.16 -9.09 -5.11
N ILE A 84 -12.04 -10.20 -4.37
CA ILE A 84 -12.06 -11.56 -4.95
C ILE A 84 -13.42 -11.88 -5.58
N ASP A 85 -14.51 -11.52 -4.91
CA ASP A 85 -15.87 -11.78 -5.43
C ASP A 85 -16.14 -11.02 -6.75
N VAL A 86 -15.61 -9.81 -6.87
CA VAL A 86 -15.79 -8.96 -8.05
C VAL A 86 -14.86 -9.35 -9.20
N PHE A 87 -13.57 -9.54 -8.92
CA PHE A 87 -12.55 -9.72 -9.96
C PHE A 87 -12.23 -11.20 -10.24
N GLY A 88 -12.52 -12.09 -9.29
CA GLY A 88 -12.05 -13.47 -9.29
C GLY A 88 -10.65 -13.59 -8.71
N LEU A 89 -10.34 -14.75 -8.12
CA LEU A 89 -9.08 -15.00 -7.43
C LEU A 89 -7.86 -14.85 -8.35
N ASP A 90 -7.97 -15.25 -9.61
CA ASP A 90 -6.88 -15.16 -10.59
C ASP A 90 -6.53 -13.71 -10.97
N ASN A 91 -7.43 -12.75 -10.70
CA ASN A 91 -7.24 -11.33 -10.96
C ASN A 91 -6.94 -10.52 -9.70
N VAL A 92 -6.69 -11.20 -8.58
CA VAL A 92 -6.26 -10.59 -7.32
C VAL A 92 -4.91 -11.18 -6.92
N ALA A 93 -3.91 -10.34 -6.73
CA ALA A 93 -2.57 -10.80 -6.39
C ALA A 93 -1.89 -9.91 -5.35
N ILE A 94 -0.87 -10.45 -4.70
CA ILE A 94 0.02 -9.72 -3.80
C ILE A 94 1.29 -9.30 -4.57
N LEU A 95 1.67 -8.03 -4.46
CA LEU A 95 2.93 -7.50 -4.95
C LEU A 95 3.74 -6.95 -3.78
N SER A 96 4.62 -7.77 -3.21
CA SER A 96 5.43 -7.43 -2.03
C SER A 96 6.83 -6.93 -2.41
N ASN A 97 7.47 -6.16 -1.55
CA ASN A 97 8.88 -5.77 -1.70
C ASN A 97 9.86 -6.74 -1.05
N SER A 98 9.38 -7.79 -0.40
CA SER A 98 10.19 -8.86 0.20
C SER A 98 9.91 -10.19 -0.47
N ALA A 99 8.70 -10.72 -0.33
CA ALA A 99 8.29 -11.98 -0.92
C ALA A 99 8.15 -11.89 -2.44
N GLY A 100 8.56 -12.93 -3.15
CA GLY A 100 8.53 -13.00 -4.61
C GLY A 100 9.60 -12.17 -5.32
N THR A 101 10.55 -11.58 -4.59
CA THR A 101 11.69 -10.83 -5.14
C THR A 101 12.92 -11.70 -5.27
N LYS A 102 14.01 -11.16 -5.83
CA LYS A 102 15.33 -11.82 -5.86
C LYS A 102 15.94 -12.10 -4.47
N ASP A 103 15.47 -11.37 -3.45
CA ASP A 103 15.94 -11.54 -2.08
C ASP A 103 15.21 -12.69 -1.36
N ASP A 104 14.14 -13.20 -1.96
CA ASP A 104 13.36 -14.36 -1.51
C ASP A 104 13.95 -15.63 -2.15
N GLU A 105 14.80 -16.33 -1.39
CA GLU A 105 15.53 -17.51 -1.85
C GLU A 105 14.55 -18.62 -2.23
N ASP A 106 14.63 -19.10 -3.45
CA ASP A 106 13.74 -20.12 -4.03
C ASP A 106 12.23 -19.76 -3.90
N TYR A 107 11.90 -18.48 -3.65
CA TYR A 107 10.54 -17.98 -3.41
C TYR A 107 9.84 -18.64 -2.22
N GLU A 108 10.58 -19.02 -1.18
CA GLU A 108 10.04 -19.70 0.00
C GLU A 108 9.01 -18.81 0.73
N ASP A 109 9.33 -17.52 0.93
CA ASP A 109 8.39 -16.56 1.55
C ASP A 109 7.12 -16.39 0.73
N ALA A 110 7.24 -16.31 -0.60
CA ALA A 110 6.08 -16.17 -1.48
C ALA A 110 5.20 -17.42 -1.48
N ILE A 111 5.79 -18.61 -1.54
CA ILE A 111 5.08 -19.91 -1.48
C ILE A 111 4.36 -20.05 -0.13
N GLN A 112 5.01 -19.65 0.96
CA GLN A 112 4.40 -19.66 2.28
C GLN A 112 3.18 -18.75 2.34
N ILE A 113 3.31 -17.49 1.88
CA ILE A 113 2.21 -16.51 1.84
C ILE A 113 1.04 -17.04 0.99
N GLU A 114 1.30 -17.61 -0.17
CA GLU A 114 0.26 -18.21 -1.02
C GLU A 114 -0.48 -19.36 -0.33
N SER A 115 0.27 -20.19 0.39
CA SER A 115 -0.32 -21.31 1.14
C SER A 115 -1.19 -20.84 2.32
N GLU A 116 -0.80 -19.73 2.97
CA GLU A 116 -1.47 -19.22 4.17
C GLU A 116 -2.66 -18.31 3.82
N LEU A 117 -2.49 -17.43 2.82
CA LEU A 117 -3.50 -16.44 2.45
C LEU A 117 -4.39 -16.88 1.28
N GLY A 118 -4.00 -17.91 0.53
CA GLY A 118 -4.74 -18.38 -0.63
C GLY A 118 -4.75 -17.42 -1.83
N ILE A 119 -3.81 -16.47 -1.89
CA ILE A 119 -3.71 -15.44 -2.92
C ILE A 119 -2.34 -15.53 -3.58
N ASN A 120 -2.30 -15.46 -4.91
CA ASN A 120 -1.06 -15.50 -5.67
C ASN A 120 -0.13 -14.33 -5.30
N VAL A 121 1.14 -14.62 -5.13
CA VAL A 121 2.20 -13.60 -4.97
C VAL A 121 2.96 -13.45 -6.29
N ILE A 122 3.00 -12.24 -6.83
CA ILE A 122 3.70 -11.98 -8.10
C ILE A 122 5.21 -12.11 -7.89
N ARG A 123 5.85 -12.98 -8.69
CA ARG A 123 7.31 -13.11 -8.74
C ARG A 123 7.89 -12.03 -9.61
N HIS A 124 8.82 -11.25 -9.07
CA HIS A 124 9.44 -10.13 -9.79
C HIS A 124 10.89 -9.91 -9.37
N ASN A 125 11.69 -9.44 -10.33
CA ASN A 125 13.11 -9.25 -10.10
C ASN A 125 13.44 -7.96 -9.37
N ASP A 126 12.67 -6.92 -9.62
CA ASP A 126 12.91 -5.57 -9.15
C ASP A 126 11.89 -5.18 -8.09
N LYS A 127 12.35 -4.69 -6.94
CA LYS A 127 11.47 -4.11 -5.91
C LYS A 127 10.71 -2.90 -6.46
N LYS A 128 9.47 -2.70 -5.97
CA LYS A 128 8.70 -1.47 -6.29
C LYS A 128 9.56 -0.21 -6.05
N PRO A 129 9.54 0.75 -6.96
CA PRO A 129 8.63 0.90 -8.10
C PRO A 129 9.11 0.24 -9.43
N GLY A 130 9.86 -0.86 -9.40
CA GLY A 130 10.18 -1.70 -10.56
C GLY A 130 9.23 -2.90 -10.67
N GLY A 131 9.45 -3.78 -11.68
CA GLY A 131 8.73 -5.06 -11.81
C GLY A 131 7.47 -5.04 -12.68
N LEU A 132 7.24 -3.97 -13.47
CA LEU A 132 6.05 -3.89 -14.35
C LEU A 132 5.92 -5.06 -15.33
N LYS A 133 7.06 -5.49 -15.90
CA LYS A 133 7.04 -6.55 -16.91
C LYS A 133 6.47 -7.84 -16.35
N GLU A 134 6.94 -8.22 -15.18
CA GLU A 134 6.51 -9.44 -14.49
C GLU A 134 5.06 -9.33 -14.03
N VAL A 135 4.60 -8.15 -13.64
CA VAL A 135 3.20 -7.89 -13.32
C VAL A 135 2.31 -8.10 -14.54
N LEU A 136 2.64 -7.51 -15.68
CA LEU A 136 1.86 -7.70 -16.91
C LEU A 136 1.87 -9.17 -17.36
N GLN A 137 3.02 -9.84 -17.28
CA GLN A 137 3.13 -11.24 -17.60
C GLN A 137 2.27 -12.13 -16.68
N HIS A 138 2.15 -11.77 -15.39
CA HIS A 138 1.30 -12.52 -14.44
C HIS A 138 -0.19 -12.48 -14.83
N PHE A 139 -0.66 -11.36 -15.37
CA PHE A 139 -2.07 -11.19 -15.73
C PHE A 139 -2.35 -11.30 -17.25
N GLU A 140 -1.35 -11.68 -18.07
CA GLU A 140 -1.47 -11.77 -19.53
C GLU A 140 -2.57 -12.75 -19.94
N ASP A 141 -2.61 -13.92 -19.33
CA ASP A 141 -3.62 -14.96 -19.61
C ASP A 141 -5.05 -14.52 -19.20
N ASN A 142 -5.14 -13.52 -18.31
CA ASN A 142 -6.41 -12.94 -17.85
C ASN A 142 -6.87 -11.75 -18.70
N GLY A 143 -6.18 -11.48 -19.82
CA GLY A 143 -6.52 -10.44 -20.77
C GLY A 143 -6.21 -9.02 -20.30
N VAL A 144 -5.22 -8.87 -19.43
CA VAL A 144 -4.66 -7.56 -19.05
C VAL A 144 -3.54 -7.20 -20.02
N ASP A 145 -3.80 -6.24 -20.88
CA ASP A 145 -2.84 -5.80 -21.91
C ASP A 145 -2.19 -4.46 -21.59
N ASN A 146 -2.82 -3.68 -20.71
CA ASN A 146 -2.39 -2.31 -20.42
C ASN A 146 -2.30 -2.06 -18.90
N PRO A 147 -1.24 -1.39 -18.41
CA PRO A 147 -1.16 -1.02 -17.00
C PRO A 147 -2.36 -0.22 -16.47
N SER A 148 -3.05 0.56 -17.32
CA SER A 148 -4.26 1.29 -16.89
C SER A 148 -5.46 0.39 -16.57
N GLU A 149 -5.39 -0.91 -16.88
CA GLU A 149 -6.38 -1.91 -16.50
C GLU A 149 -6.09 -2.54 -15.13
N LEU A 150 -5.01 -2.11 -14.48
CA LEU A 150 -4.56 -2.55 -13.17
C LEU A 150 -4.83 -1.52 -12.09
N CYS A 151 -5.11 -1.99 -10.89
CA CYS A 151 -5.14 -1.18 -9.69
C CYS A 151 -4.02 -1.62 -8.73
N MET A 152 -3.23 -0.66 -8.22
CA MET A 152 -2.28 -0.89 -7.14
C MET A 152 -2.82 -0.32 -5.83
N VAL A 153 -2.91 -1.15 -4.80
CA VAL A 153 -3.41 -0.81 -3.47
C VAL A 153 -2.32 -1.03 -2.44
N GLY A 154 -2.01 -0.03 -1.62
CA GLY A 154 -0.98 -0.17 -0.59
C GLY A 154 -0.93 1.01 0.39
N ASP A 155 -0.18 0.82 1.47
CA ASP A 155 -0.01 1.82 2.55
C ASP A 155 1.18 2.76 2.35
N ARG A 156 2.01 2.54 1.30
CA ARG A 156 3.26 3.27 1.13
C ARG A 156 3.27 4.11 -0.14
N LEU A 157 3.39 5.43 0.05
CA LEU A 157 3.38 6.37 -1.06
C LEU A 157 4.58 6.22 -2.01
N LEU A 158 5.79 6.04 -1.47
CA LEU A 158 7.02 6.00 -2.27
C LEU A 158 7.26 4.68 -3.00
N THR A 159 6.53 3.63 -2.66
CA THR A 159 6.64 2.32 -3.32
C THR A 159 5.39 2.00 -4.12
N ASP A 160 4.25 1.88 -3.47
CA ASP A 160 3.01 1.39 -4.08
C ASP A 160 2.36 2.42 -4.98
N ILE A 161 2.15 3.63 -4.43
CA ILE A 161 1.50 4.71 -5.19
C ILE A 161 2.41 5.21 -6.31
N VAL A 162 3.70 5.39 -6.03
CA VAL A 162 4.66 5.76 -7.08
C VAL A 162 4.76 4.69 -8.16
N PHE A 163 4.75 3.40 -7.79
CA PHE A 163 4.73 2.31 -8.76
C PHE A 163 3.51 2.42 -9.68
N GLY A 164 2.30 2.46 -9.12
CA GLY A 164 1.09 2.57 -9.92
C GLY A 164 1.06 3.82 -10.81
N ASN A 165 1.40 4.98 -10.24
CA ASN A 165 1.39 6.25 -10.97
C ASN A 165 2.45 6.33 -12.08
N LEU A 166 3.64 5.73 -11.91
CA LEU A 166 4.67 5.68 -12.93
C LEU A 166 4.20 4.98 -14.21
N TYR A 167 3.32 4.00 -14.06
CA TYR A 167 2.85 3.17 -15.16
C TYR A 167 1.41 3.44 -15.57
N GLY A 168 0.75 4.43 -14.97
CA GLY A 168 -0.61 4.84 -15.34
C GLY A 168 -1.71 3.93 -14.82
N MET A 169 -1.44 3.17 -13.76
CA MET A 169 -2.43 2.35 -13.06
C MET A 169 -3.37 3.23 -12.23
N LEU A 170 -4.54 2.71 -11.87
CA LEU A 170 -5.32 3.27 -10.78
C LEU A 170 -4.59 3.01 -9.46
N THR A 171 -4.54 3.99 -8.56
CA THR A 171 -3.82 3.85 -7.29
C THR A 171 -4.72 4.15 -6.10
N VAL A 172 -4.71 3.26 -5.12
CA VAL A 172 -5.44 3.39 -3.86
C VAL A 172 -4.44 3.35 -2.70
N HIS A 173 -4.38 4.44 -1.95
CA HIS A 173 -3.62 4.48 -0.71
C HIS A 173 -4.56 4.18 0.45
N CYS A 174 -4.21 3.20 1.28
CA CYS A 174 -4.89 2.92 2.54
C CYS A 174 -4.00 3.30 3.73
N LEU A 175 -4.63 3.60 4.88
CA LEU A 175 -3.88 3.81 6.11
C LEU A 175 -3.26 2.48 6.58
N PRO A 176 -2.09 2.51 7.22
CA PRO A 176 -1.50 1.30 7.81
C PRO A 176 -2.45 0.65 8.80
N LEU A 177 -2.62 -0.66 8.71
CA LEU A 177 -3.51 -1.44 9.60
C LEU A 177 -3.05 -1.39 11.06
N CYS A 178 -1.72 -1.34 11.27
CA CYS A 178 -1.10 -1.29 12.59
C CYS A 178 -0.31 0.01 12.74
N SER A 179 -0.49 0.72 13.86
CA SER A 179 0.21 1.97 14.18
C SER A 179 1.01 1.86 15.49
N GLY A 180 2.03 2.69 15.66
CA GLY A 180 2.75 2.87 16.93
C GLY A 180 3.47 1.62 17.43
N SER A 181 3.17 1.22 18.67
CA SER A 181 3.82 0.10 19.38
C SER A 181 3.53 -1.29 18.79
N GLU A 182 2.50 -1.44 18.00
CA GLU A 182 2.15 -2.69 17.34
C GLU A 182 3.11 -3.01 16.18
N ASN A 183 3.82 -2.02 15.67
CA ASN A 183 4.86 -2.16 14.63
C ASN A 183 6.27 -2.44 15.20
N ILE A 184 6.39 -3.28 16.23
CA ILE A 184 7.66 -3.55 16.94
C ILE A 184 8.74 -4.14 16.00
N SER A 185 8.34 -4.80 14.94
CA SER A 185 9.24 -5.46 13.99
C SER A 185 9.73 -4.56 12.85
N ASP A 186 9.19 -3.35 12.73
CA ASP A 186 9.56 -2.45 11.63
C ASP A 186 11.01 -1.96 11.78
N ASN A 187 11.80 -2.11 10.71
CA ASN A 187 13.16 -1.58 10.68
C ASN A 187 13.10 -0.05 10.89
N LYS A 188 14.02 0.49 11.72
CA LYS A 188 14.11 1.93 12.02
C LYS A 188 14.09 2.82 10.77
N VAL A 189 14.65 2.34 9.66
CA VAL A 189 14.66 3.03 8.37
C VAL A 189 13.26 3.03 7.74
N ALA A 190 12.55 1.90 7.75
CA ALA A 190 11.19 1.80 7.22
C ALA A 190 10.22 2.67 8.03
N LYS A 191 10.34 2.67 9.36
CA LYS A 191 9.58 3.54 10.26
C LYS A 191 9.88 5.02 10.00
N PHE A 192 11.15 5.39 9.80
CA PHE A 192 11.55 6.75 9.48
C PHE A 192 10.98 7.20 8.13
N VAL A 193 11.09 6.36 7.08
CA VAL A 193 10.55 6.66 5.75
C VAL A 193 9.03 6.83 5.83
N ARG A 194 8.30 5.94 6.52
CA ARG A 194 6.85 6.04 6.71
C ARG A 194 6.45 7.30 7.49
N THR A 195 7.20 7.64 8.56
CA THR A 195 6.99 8.89 9.31
C THR A 195 7.20 10.11 8.44
N VAL A 196 8.23 10.10 7.58
CA VAL A 196 8.49 11.17 6.61
C VAL A 196 7.39 11.23 5.56
N GLU A 197 6.95 10.09 5.02
CA GLU A 197 5.82 10.01 4.09
C GLU A 197 4.57 10.63 4.71
N ASN A 198 4.15 10.17 5.88
CA ASN A 198 2.94 10.64 6.55
C ASN A 198 3.06 12.11 6.99
N LYS A 199 4.18 12.50 7.60
CA LYS A 199 4.37 13.87 8.11
C LYS A 199 4.55 14.88 7.00
N TYR A 200 5.31 14.56 5.94
CA TYR A 200 5.56 15.48 4.83
C TYR A 200 4.41 15.55 3.85
N MET A 201 3.74 14.43 3.58
CA MET A 201 2.68 14.36 2.57
C MET A 201 1.32 14.82 3.09
N PHE A 202 1.01 14.56 4.37
CA PHE A 202 -0.31 14.85 4.93
C PHE A 202 -0.33 15.99 5.96
N ARG A 203 0.75 16.22 6.74
CA ARG A 203 0.76 17.22 7.83
C ARG A 203 1.59 18.49 7.57
N SER A 204 2.70 18.42 6.87
CA SER A 204 3.70 19.49 6.90
C SER A 204 3.69 20.44 5.71
N LEU A 205 2.88 20.21 4.69
CA LEU A 205 2.79 21.10 3.55
C LEU A 205 1.33 21.48 3.25
N PRO A 206 0.62 22.15 4.17
CA PRO A 206 -0.70 22.68 3.88
C PRO A 206 -0.58 23.61 2.67
N GLY A 207 -1.08 23.20 1.53
CA GLY A 207 -1.25 24.00 0.35
C GLY A 207 -0.26 23.79 -0.80
N LYS A 208 0.83 23.01 -0.65
CA LYS A 208 1.72 22.73 -1.79
C LYS A 208 1.62 21.31 -2.33
N TRP A 209 1.48 20.30 -1.46
CA TRP A 209 1.42 18.89 -1.87
C TRP A 209 -0.02 18.38 -2.00
N THR A 210 -0.93 18.83 -1.16
CA THR A 210 -2.39 18.59 -1.32
C THR A 210 -2.96 19.22 -2.60
N ARG A 211 -2.18 20.04 -3.31
CA ARG A 211 -2.49 20.59 -4.64
C ARG A 211 -1.72 19.90 -5.78
N ALA A 212 -0.87 18.92 -5.52
CA ALA A 212 -0.38 18.07 -6.58
C ALA A 212 -1.59 17.35 -7.16
N ARG A 213 -2.01 17.75 -8.35
CA ARG A 213 -3.09 17.06 -9.05
C ARG A 213 -2.66 15.63 -9.25
N THR A 214 -3.50 14.70 -8.87
CA THR A 214 -3.37 13.29 -9.21
C THR A 214 -3.16 13.16 -10.72
N ILE A 215 -2.34 12.22 -11.14
CA ILE A 215 -2.19 11.91 -12.58
C ILE A 215 -3.56 11.46 -13.07
N PRO A 216 -4.08 11.99 -14.19
CA PRO A 216 -5.33 11.50 -14.74
C PRO A 216 -5.23 10.01 -15.07
N HIS A 217 -6.16 9.21 -14.60
CA HIS A 217 -6.30 7.82 -15.05
C HIS A 217 -6.93 7.78 -16.45
N ALA A 218 -6.62 6.74 -17.23
CA ALA A 218 -7.09 6.65 -18.62
C ALA A 218 -8.61 6.62 -18.76
N VAL A 219 -9.31 6.05 -17.78
CA VAL A 219 -10.76 5.85 -17.81
C VAL A 219 -11.48 6.54 -16.65
N TRP A 220 -10.93 6.44 -15.42
CA TRP A 220 -11.57 7.03 -14.25
C TRP A 220 -11.44 8.56 -14.23
N GLU A 221 -12.57 9.24 -14.20
CA GLU A 221 -12.67 10.71 -14.29
C GLU A 221 -12.70 11.42 -12.92
N GLY A 222 -12.64 10.69 -11.82
CA GLY A 222 -12.63 11.22 -10.46
C GLY A 222 -13.84 10.79 -9.63
N GLU A 223 -13.72 10.96 -8.31
CA GLU A 223 -14.70 10.54 -7.31
C GLU A 223 -16.07 11.22 -7.50
N ASP A 224 -16.08 12.46 -7.96
CA ASP A 224 -17.32 13.23 -8.23
C ASP A 224 -18.17 12.60 -9.35
N LYS A 225 -17.55 11.92 -10.31
CA LYS A 225 -18.23 11.32 -11.45
C LYS A 225 -18.43 9.82 -11.32
N CYS A 226 -17.49 9.15 -10.71
CA CYS A 226 -17.52 7.72 -10.48
C CYS A 226 -17.00 7.45 -9.07
N PRO A 227 -17.89 7.40 -8.06
CA PRO A 227 -17.51 7.18 -6.68
C PRO A 227 -16.97 5.74 -6.48
N LEU A 228 -15.74 5.67 -6.02
CA LEU A 228 -15.04 4.42 -5.71
C LEU A 228 -14.87 4.22 -4.20
N ILE A 229 -15.21 5.21 -3.39
CA ILE A 229 -15.20 5.12 -1.93
C ILE A 229 -16.60 4.76 -1.45
N VAL A 230 -16.71 3.71 -0.64
CA VAL A 230 -17.94 3.39 0.06
C VAL A 230 -18.08 4.40 1.19
N HIS A 231 -19.07 5.29 1.10
CA HIS A 231 -19.40 6.18 2.21
C HIS A 231 -19.96 5.32 3.36
N ILE A 232 -19.14 5.02 4.32
CA ILE A 232 -19.59 4.54 5.61
C ILE A 232 -20.18 5.77 6.29
N ASP A 233 -21.47 5.69 6.69
CA ASP A 233 -22.16 6.78 7.39
C ASP A 233 -21.25 7.39 8.44
N SER A 234 -21.21 8.73 8.50
CA SER A 234 -20.32 9.56 9.31
C SER A 234 -20.40 9.36 10.84
N ASP A 235 -21.20 8.40 11.29
CA ASP A 235 -21.35 8.03 12.70
C ASP A 235 -20.32 6.96 13.17
N ASN A 236 -19.46 6.47 12.28
CA ASN A 236 -18.43 5.54 12.66
C ASN A 236 -17.20 6.30 13.21
N GLU A 237 -17.07 6.30 14.53
CA GLU A 237 -16.04 7.01 15.33
C GLU A 237 -14.58 6.60 15.03
N LEU A 238 -14.35 5.68 14.10
CA LEU A 238 -13.02 5.15 13.75
C LEU A 238 -12.04 6.21 13.22
N TRP A 239 -12.54 7.30 12.63
CA TRP A 239 -11.70 8.40 12.14
C TRP A 239 -11.19 9.30 13.26
N LYS A 240 -12.01 9.55 14.27
CA LYS A 240 -11.67 10.43 15.40
C LYS A 240 -10.63 9.81 16.34
N ASN A 241 -10.69 8.48 16.51
CA ASN A 241 -9.83 7.78 17.45
C ASN A 241 -8.36 7.61 16.99
N ASN A 242 -8.07 7.77 15.70
CA ASN A 242 -6.68 7.70 15.22
C ASN A 242 -5.94 9.03 15.42
N ASP A 243 -6.60 10.16 15.21
CA ASP A 243 -5.99 11.49 15.41
C ASP A 243 -5.77 11.78 16.91
N GLU A 244 -6.72 11.39 17.78
CA GLU A 244 -6.59 11.61 19.23
C GLU A 244 -5.52 10.72 19.89
N ARG A 245 -5.34 9.47 19.45
CA ARG A 245 -4.30 8.57 19.96
C ARG A 245 -2.89 8.98 19.54
N GLU A 246 -2.72 9.51 18.32
CA GLU A 246 -1.42 10.02 17.89
C GLU A 246 -1.03 11.31 18.62
N GLU A 247 -1.99 12.16 19.03
CA GLU A 247 -1.73 13.35 19.83
C GLU A 247 -1.39 13.02 21.30
N GLU A 248 -1.97 11.98 21.88
CA GLU A 248 -1.63 11.51 23.22
C GLU A 248 -0.23 10.89 23.28
N ASP A 249 0.17 10.11 22.27
CA ASP A 249 1.50 9.49 22.23
C ASP A 249 2.62 10.53 21.98
N ASP A 250 2.41 11.55 21.16
CA ASP A 250 3.37 12.64 20.96
C ASP A 250 3.49 13.54 22.21
N ASN A 251 2.41 13.76 22.94
CA ASN A 251 2.44 14.51 24.20
C ASN A 251 3.13 13.74 25.34
N ASN A 252 2.94 12.43 25.42
CA ASN A 252 3.63 11.59 26.40
C ASN A 252 5.14 11.48 26.14
N GLN A 253 5.57 11.40 24.88
CA GLN A 253 6.99 11.38 24.53
C GLN A 253 7.67 12.72 24.80
N THR A 254 6.97 13.84 24.63
CA THR A 254 7.48 15.19 24.90
C THR A 254 7.62 15.44 26.42
N GLN A 255 6.72 14.91 27.24
CA GLN A 255 6.82 15.02 28.71
C GLN A 255 7.92 14.14 29.30
N LEU A 256 8.18 12.96 28.75
CA LEU A 256 9.28 12.09 29.17
C LEU A 256 10.66 12.67 28.83
N ALA A 257 10.75 13.42 27.73
CA ALA A 257 12.00 14.09 27.33
C ALA A 257 12.32 15.35 28.14
N SER A 258 11.31 16.03 28.71
CA SER A 258 11.45 17.23 29.51
C SER A 258 11.64 16.98 31.01
N GLY A 259 11.42 15.75 31.47
CA GLY A 259 11.52 15.35 32.89
C GLY A 259 12.89 14.85 33.36
N GLN A 260 13.92 14.88 32.50
CA GLN A 260 15.30 14.46 32.80
C GLN A 260 16.31 15.61 32.65
N SER A 261 16.01 16.76 33.20
CA SER A 261 17.01 17.86 33.34
C SER A 261 17.08 18.31 34.79
#